data_c63abe7530a87a0c20c9fcaf0d5e692b
#
_entry.id   c63abe7530a87a0c20c9fcaf0d5e692b
#
_cell.length_a   1.000
_cell.length_b   1.000
_cell.length_c   1.000
_cell.angle_alpha   90.00
_cell.angle_beta   90.00
_cell.angle_gamma   90.00
#
_symmetry.space_group_name_H-M   'P 1'
#
loop_
_entity.id
_entity.type
_entity.pdbx_description
1 polymer ?
#
loop_
_entity_poly.entity_id
_entity_poly.type
_entity_poly.pdbx_seq_one_letter_code
_entity_poly.pdbx_strand_id
1 'polypeptide(L)'
;ALILGQEFSKRTINLEVSAGHSRKQIFTSKIISYLIAFNLMALVYPVSGCIREFGRFGVADVGMFFYNIIKAIIYSCLLNSAIFLIAILICCYLQDVVKATSVTAIIIFGLSLYLGYGMMLRLPVGFLPTYQIRIVVSMKTFFQPIAILVGCIWSGILVLLSWIKFCKCDFK
;
A
#
# COMPACT_ATOMS: atom_id res chain seq x y z
N ALA A 1 -9.35 -3.86 1.79
CA ALA A 1 -10.04 -4.61 2.85
C ALA A 1 -11.40 -5.18 2.39
N LEU A 2 -12.30 -4.36 1.78
CA LEU A 2 -13.64 -4.81 1.38
C LEU A 2 -13.62 -6.04 0.46
N ILE A 3 -12.91 -5.98 -0.66
CA ILE A 3 -12.89 -7.06 -1.66
C ILE A 3 -12.30 -8.35 -1.06
N LEU A 4 -11.13 -8.26 -0.44
CA LEU A 4 -10.49 -9.42 0.18
C LEU A 4 -11.29 -9.98 1.35
N GLY A 5 -11.89 -9.11 2.17
CA GLY A 5 -12.79 -9.52 3.24
C GLY A 5 -14.02 -10.28 2.72
N GLN A 6 -14.58 -9.84 1.57
CA GLN A 6 -15.70 -10.58 0.93
C GLN A 6 -15.28 -11.96 0.45
N GLU A 7 -14.07 -12.14 -0.05
CA GLU A 7 -13.57 -13.46 -0.47
C GLU A 7 -13.44 -14.43 0.71
N PHE A 8 -13.00 -13.94 1.88
CA PHE A 8 -13.02 -14.75 3.11
C PHE A 8 -14.44 -15.05 3.58
N SER A 9 -15.31 -14.04 3.63
CA SER A 9 -16.69 -14.18 4.10
C SER A 9 -17.53 -15.09 3.20
N LYS A 10 -17.37 -14.98 1.88
CA LYS A 10 -18.09 -15.83 0.88
C LYS A 10 -17.42 -17.19 0.66
N ARG A 11 -16.34 -17.49 1.37
CA ARG A 11 -15.58 -18.74 1.25
C ARG A 11 -15.08 -19.05 -0.18
N THR A 12 -14.87 -18.03 -1.02
CA THR A 12 -14.36 -18.24 -2.38
C THR A 12 -12.95 -18.80 -2.38
N ILE A 13 -12.14 -18.45 -1.39
CA ILE A 13 -10.80 -19.03 -1.19
C ILE A 13 -10.87 -20.54 -0.94
N ASN A 14 -11.91 -21.01 -0.24
CA ASN A 14 -12.10 -22.44 0.01
C ASN A 14 -12.37 -23.21 -1.30
N LEU A 15 -13.10 -22.61 -2.24
CA LEU A 15 -13.35 -23.20 -3.56
C LEU A 15 -12.05 -23.32 -4.37
N GLU A 16 -11.16 -22.33 -4.30
CA GLU A 16 -9.86 -22.37 -4.97
C GLU A 16 -8.95 -23.46 -4.38
N VAL A 17 -9.00 -23.66 -3.05
CA VAL A 17 -8.27 -24.75 -2.37
C VAL A 17 -8.86 -26.12 -2.76
N SER A 18 -10.18 -26.26 -2.80
CA SER A 18 -10.84 -27.51 -3.19
C SER A 18 -10.64 -27.86 -4.66
N ALA A 19 -10.40 -26.87 -5.52
CA ALA A 19 -10.01 -27.05 -6.91
C ALA A 19 -8.56 -27.52 -7.10
N GLY A 20 -7.81 -27.73 -6.01
CA GLY A 20 -6.44 -28.27 -6.04
C GLY A 20 -5.32 -27.22 -6.13
N HIS A 21 -5.64 -25.93 -6.05
CA HIS A 21 -4.59 -24.89 -6.03
C HIS A 21 -3.85 -24.88 -4.70
N SER A 22 -2.52 -24.74 -4.76
CA SER A 22 -1.72 -24.64 -3.54
C SER A 22 -1.98 -23.32 -2.80
N ARG A 23 -1.99 -23.35 -1.46
CA ARG A 23 -2.18 -22.15 -0.61
C ARG A 23 -1.19 -21.03 -0.98
N LYS A 24 0.04 -21.40 -1.37
CA LYS A 24 1.07 -20.43 -1.78
C LYS A 24 0.68 -19.71 -3.07
N GLN A 25 0.18 -20.45 -4.07
CA GLN A 25 -0.26 -19.86 -5.35
C GLN A 25 -1.43 -18.91 -5.13
N ILE A 26 -2.45 -19.33 -4.36
CA ILE A 26 -3.62 -18.51 -4.03
C ILE A 26 -3.17 -17.22 -3.33
N PHE A 27 -2.39 -17.31 -2.28
CA PHE A 27 -1.92 -16.16 -1.52
C PHE A 27 -1.12 -15.18 -2.39
N THR A 28 -0.16 -15.68 -3.16
CA THR A 28 0.70 -14.83 -4.01
C THR A 28 -0.10 -14.15 -5.11
N SER A 29 -0.99 -14.89 -5.81
CA SER A 29 -1.83 -14.31 -6.87
C SER A 29 -2.77 -13.24 -6.32
N LYS A 30 -3.39 -13.46 -5.14
CA LYS A 30 -4.25 -12.47 -4.50
C LYS A 30 -3.48 -11.21 -4.11
N ILE A 31 -2.34 -11.33 -3.42
CA ILE A 31 -1.52 -10.15 -3.07
C ILE A 31 -1.16 -9.34 -4.31
N ILE A 32 -0.63 -10.00 -5.36
CA ILE A 32 -0.22 -9.31 -6.57
C ILE A 32 -1.40 -8.59 -7.22
N SER A 33 -2.54 -9.26 -7.39
CA SER A 33 -3.73 -8.69 -7.98
C SER A 33 -4.24 -7.47 -7.20
N TYR A 34 -4.27 -7.56 -5.87
CA TYR A 34 -4.71 -6.44 -5.02
C TYR A 34 -3.72 -5.28 -5.00
N LEU A 35 -2.41 -5.55 -5.01
CA LEU A 35 -1.40 -4.50 -5.08
C LEU A 35 -1.47 -3.75 -6.41
N ILE A 36 -1.64 -4.46 -7.52
CA ILE A 36 -1.81 -3.84 -8.85
C ILE A 36 -3.07 -2.96 -8.86
N ALA A 37 -4.22 -3.51 -8.48
CA ALA A 37 -5.48 -2.78 -8.47
C ALA A 37 -5.41 -1.54 -7.57
N PHE A 38 -4.83 -1.65 -6.37
CA PHE A 38 -4.67 -0.55 -5.45
C PHE A 38 -3.75 0.54 -5.99
N ASN A 39 -2.59 0.18 -6.54
CA ASN A 39 -1.66 1.17 -7.10
C ASN A 39 -2.27 1.88 -8.32
N LEU A 40 -3.01 1.18 -9.18
CA LEU A 40 -3.73 1.80 -10.29
C LEU A 40 -4.76 2.82 -9.77
N MET A 41 -5.57 2.46 -8.78
CA MET A 41 -6.53 3.39 -8.17
C MET A 41 -5.83 4.58 -7.50
N ALA A 42 -4.72 4.35 -6.79
CA ALA A 42 -3.97 5.40 -6.12
C ALA A 42 -3.33 6.40 -7.09
N LEU A 43 -3.02 5.99 -8.31
CA LEU A 43 -2.44 6.86 -9.34
C LEU A 43 -3.48 7.73 -10.06
N VAL A 44 -4.75 7.37 -10.04
CA VAL A 44 -5.80 8.13 -10.75
C VAL A 44 -5.85 9.58 -10.29
N TYR A 45 -5.89 9.82 -8.98
CA TYR A 45 -6.00 11.17 -8.42
C TYR A 45 -4.79 12.07 -8.75
N PRO A 46 -3.53 11.68 -8.47
CA PRO A 46 -2.38 12.53 -8.79
C PRO A 46 -2.19 12.73 -10.30
N VAL A 47 -2.46 11.71 -11.13
CA VAL A 47 -2.36 11.83 -12.58
C VAL A 47 -3.41 12.80 -13.14
N SER A 48 -4.68 12.66 -12.72
CA SER A 48 -5.74 13.58 -13.13
C SER A 48 -5.47 15.01 -12.66
N GLY A 49 -4.93 15.18 -11.46
CA GLY A 49 -4.51 16.47 -10.93
C GLY A 49 -3.39 17.12 -11.76
N CYS A 50 -2.37 16.34 -12.13
CA CYS A 50 -1.29 16.82 -13.00
C CYS A 50 -1.80 17.23 -14.37
N ILE A 51 -2.70 16.48 -14.99
CA ILE A 51 -3.28 16.80 -16.31
C ILE A 51 -4.10 18.09 -16.23
N ARG A 52 -4.94 18.22 -15.20
CA ARG A 52 -5.81 19.38 -15.02
C ARG A 52 -5.02 20.67 -14.79
N GLU A 53 -4.00 20.63 -13.97
CA GLU A 53 -3.26 21.82 -13.54
C GLU A 53 -2.02 22.06 -14.41
N PHE A 54 -1.76 21.24 -15.44
CA PHE A 54 -0.54 21.33 -16.27
C PHE A 54 -0.30 22.74 -16.83
N GLY A 55 -1.36 23.38 -17.33
CA GLY A 55 -1.27 24.75 -17.89
C GLY A 55 -0.99 25.83 -16.85
N ARG A 56 -1.22 25.55 -15.55
CA ARG A 56 -1.00 26.50 -14.44
C ARG A 56 0.36 26.38 -13.80
N PHE A 57 1.06 25.24 -13.98
CA PHE A 57 2.33 25.01 -13.32
C PHE A 57 3.49 25.86 -13.83
N GLY A 58 3.33 26.54 -14.98
CA GLY A 58 4.41 27.38 -15.55
C GLY A 58 5.71 26.61 -15.73
N VAL A 59 5.64 25.39 -16.27
CA VAL A 59 6.77 24.44 -16.36
C VAL A 59 7.87 25.03 -17.23
N ALA A 60 8.97 25.46 -16.63
CA ALA A 60 10.13 25.98 -17.34
C ALA A 60 10.93 24.87 -18.04
N ASP A 61 11.02 23.69 -17.43
CA ASP A 61 11.74 22.53 -17.94
C ASP A 61 10.81 21.31 -17.94
N VAL A 62 10.33 20.95 -19.12
CA VAL A 62 9.42 19.82 -19.34
C VAL A 62 10.11 18.48 -19.03
N GLY A 63 11.42 18.36 -19.33
CA GLY A 63 12.19 17.14 -19.07
C GLY A 63 12.29 16.88 -17.56
N MET A 64 12.61 17.90 -16.77
CA MET A 64 12.70 17.78 -15.32
C MET A 64 11.35 17.53 -14.67
N PHE A 65 10.28 18.06 -15.22
CA PHE A 65 8.91 17.79 -14.79
C PHE A 65 8.56 16.31 -14.93
N PHE A 66 8.74 15.72 -16.13
CA PHE A 66 8.47 14.30 -16.36
C PHE A 66 9.36 13.39 -15.51
N TYR A 67 10.64 13.74 -15.35
CA TYR A 67 11.56 13.02 -14.46
C TYR A 67 11.03 12.95 -13.02
N ASN A 68 10.57 14.06 -12.47
CA ASN A 68 10.00 14.10 -11.12
C ASN A 68 8.69 13.33 -10.99
N ILE A 69 7.83 13.35 -12.03
CA ILE A 69 6.61 12.54 -12.05
C ILE A 69 6.94 11.05 -12.04
N ILE A 70 7.83 10.58 -12.90
CA ILE A 70 8.22 9.17 -12.98
C ILE A 70 8.81 8.71 -11.65
N LYS A 71 9.70 9.52 -11.06
CA LYS A 71 10.26 9.27 -9.73
C LYS A 71 9.14 9.13 -8.69
N ALA A 72 8.23 10.10 -8.63
CA ALA A 72 7.13 10.09 -7.68
C ALA A 72 6.22 8.85 -7.85
N ILE A 73 5.93 8.44 -9.07
CA ILE A 73 5.12 7.24 -9.36
C ILE A 73 5.81 5.98 -8.84
N ILE A 74 7.09 5.77 -9.16
CA ILE A 74 7.84 4.57 -8.76
C ILE A 74 7.87 4.43 -7.23
N TYR A 75 8.25 5.50 -6.53
CA TYR A 75 8.32 5.49 -5.07
C TYR A 75 6.94 5.41 -4.41
N SER A 76 5.93 6.06 -4.98
CA SER A 76 4.55 5.94 -4.49
C SER A 76 4.04 4.51 -4.62
N CYS A 77 4.30 3.83 -5.73
CA CYS A 77 3.92 2.43 -5.89
C CYS A 77 4.56 1.53 -4.81
N LEU A 78 5.85 1.72 -4.52
CA LEU A 78 6.54 0.95 -3.48
C LEU A 78 5.99 1.23 -2.08
N LEU A 79 5.91 2.49 -1.71
CA LEU A 79 5.57 2.91 -0.35
C LEU A 79 4.06 2.77 -0.04
N ASN A 80 3.19 3.04 -1.02
CA ASN A 80 1.75 2.79 -0.89
C ASN A 80 1.44 1.30 -0.79
N SER A 81 2.18 0.44 -1.49
CA SER A 81 2.05 -1.01 -1.36
C SER A 81 2.31 -1.47 0.07
N ALA A 82 3.31 -0.88 0.75
CA ALA A 82 3.57 -1.18 2.16
C ALA A 82 2.37 -0.82 3.06
N ILE A 83 1.69 0.31 2.81
CA ILE A 83 0.49 0.71 3.56
C ILE A 83 -0.68 -0.24 3.26
N PHE A 84 -0.86 -0.61 1.99
CA PHE A 84 -1.96 -1.49 1.59
C PHE A 84 -1.84 -2.90 2.17
N LEU A 85 -0.62 -3.39 2.36
CA LEU A 85 -0.36 -4.69 3.00
C LEU A 85 -0.87 -4.75 4.45
N ILE A 86 -1.02 -3.61 5.14
CA ILE A 86 -1.69 -3.54 6.45
C ILE A 86 -3.13 -4.03 6.33
N ALA A 87 -3.85 -3.59 5.29
CA ALA A 87 -5.23 -4.04 5.06
C ALA A 87 -5.32 -5.53 4.77
N ILE A 88 -4.38 -6.08 4.01
CA ILE A 88 -4.30 -7.51 3.71
C ILE A 88 -4.05 -8.31 5.00
N LEU A 89 -3.11 -7.88 5.83
CA LEU A 89 -2.82 -8.50 7.11
C LEU A 89 -4.07 -8.57 7.99
N ILE A 90 -4.78 -7.44 8.15
CA ILE A 90 -5.99 -7.35 8.96
C ILE A 90 -7.08 -8.28 8.43
N CYS A 91 -7.26 -8.36 7.10
CA CYS A 91 -8.22 -9.27 6.48
C CYS A 91 -7.88 -10.74 6.77
N CYS A 92 -6.61 -11.13 6.72
CA CYS A 92 -6.19 -12.49 7.07
C CYS A 92 -6.42 -12.83 8.55
N TYR A 93 -6.39 -11.84 9.44
CA TYR A 93 -6.65 -12.05 10.88
C TYR A 93 -8.12 -12.12 11.22
N LEU A 94 -8.93 -11.22 10.70
CA LEU A 94 -10.33 -11.05 11.11
C LEU A 94 -11.31 -11.86 10.27
N GLN A 95 -10.99 -12.15 9.01
CA GLN A 95 -11.80 -12.94 8.06
C GLN A 95 -13.27 -12.47 7.92
N ASP A 96 -13.57 -11.29 8.41
CA ASP A 96 -14.88 -10.65 8.40
C ASP A 96 -14.77 -9.28 7.74
N VAL A 97 -15.68 -9.00 6.79
CA VAL A 97 -15.64 -7.77 5.97
C VAL A 97 -15.73 -6.52 6.83
N VAL A 98 -16.73 -6.48 7.71
CA VAL A 98 -17.05 -5.27 8.49
C VAL A 98 -15.95 -4.99 9.50
N LYS A 99 -15.54 -6.01 10.25
CA LYS A 99 -14.46 -5.88 11.23
C LYS A 99 -13.15 -5.50 10.57
N ALA A 100 -12.77 -6.16 9.46
CA ALA A 100 -11.54 -5.88 8.76
C ALA A 100 -11.49 -4.46 8.19
N THR A 101 -12.56 -3.98 7.59
CA THR A 101 -12.63 -2.61 7.07
C THR A 101 -12.58 -1.55 8.15
N SER A 102 -13.33 -1.76 9.24
CA SER A 102 -13.35 -0.82 10.38
C SER A 102 -11.98 -0.71 11.04
N VAL A 103 -11.34 -1.85 11.35
CA VAL A 103 -10.01 -1.87 11.97
C VAL A 103 -8.96 -1.28 11.03
N THR A 104 -9.02 -1.60 9.73
CA THR A 104 -8.11 -1.00 8.73
C THR A 104 -8.25 0.52 8.70
N ALA A 105 -9.47 1.03 8.66
CA ALA A 105 -9.74 2.48 8.66
C ALA A 105 -9.19 3.16 9.91
N ILE A 106 -9.41 2.58 11.10
CA ILE A 106 -8.90 3.10 12.37
C ILE A 106 -7.36 3.15 12.37
N ILE A 107 -6.70 2.08 11.94
CA ILE A 107 -5.23 2.02 11.91
C ILE A 107 -4.66 3.04 10.92
N ILE A 108 -5.20 3.12 9.69
CA ILE A 108 -4.72 4.08 8.69
C ILE A 108 -4.97 5.52 9.15
N PHE A 109 -6.12 5.80 9.75
CA PHE A 109 -6.43 7.11 10.32
C PHE A 109 -5.47 7.45 11.47
N GLY A 110 -5.22 6.52 12.39
CA GLY A 110 -4.25 6.69 13.48
C GLY A 110 -2.84 6.96 12.98
N LEU A 111 -2.37 6.23 11.96
CA LEU A 111 -1.06 6.48 11.33
C LEU A 111 -1.01 7.87 10.66
N SER A 112 -2.10 8.32 10.06
CA SER A 112 -2.19 9.66 9.45
C SER A 112 -2.15 10.77 10.50
N LEU A 113 -2.85 10.59 11.62
CA LEU A 113 -2.78 11.51 12.76
C LEU A 113 -1.38 11.53 13.38
N TYR A 114 -0.78 10.36 13.60
CA TYR A 114 0.59 10.27 14.11
C TYR A 114 1.58 10.99 13.19
N LEU A 115 1.43 10.85 11.87
CA LEU A 115 2.26 11.59 10.92
C LEU A 115 2.07 13.10 11.05
N GLY A 116 0.81 13.59 11.12
CA GLY A 116 0.51 15.00 11.24
C GLY A 116 1.06 15.62 12.51
N TYR A 117 0.70 15.07 13.66
CA TYR A 117 1.17 15.55 14.98
C TYR A 117 2.66 15.28 15.18
N GLY A 118 3.15 14.15 14.70
CA GLY A 118 4.56 13.77 14.83
C GLY A 118 5.50 14.76 14.14
N MET A 119 5.12 15.30 12.99
CA MET A 119 5.88 16.35 12.33
C MET A 119 5.86 17.67 13.11
N MET A 120 4.73 18.03 13.74
CA MET A 120 4.65 19.23 14.58
C MET A 120 5.48 19.10 15.86
N LEU A 121 5.42 17.95 16.51
CA LEU A 121 6.09 17.67 17.78
C LEU A 121 7.52 17.13 17.63
N ARG A 122 8.06 17.07 16.39
CA ARG A 122 9.38 16.51 16.06
C ARG A 122 9.59 15.07 16.55
N LEU A 123 8.52 14.26 16.54
CA LEU A 123 8.61 12.84 16.86
C LEU A 123 9.30 12.05 15.74
N PRO A 124 9.81 10.85 16.02
CA PRO A 124 10.47 10.02 15.02
C PRO A 124 9.44 9.45 14.02
N VAL A 125 9.13 10.20 12.96
CA VAL A 125 8.21 9.78 11.88
C VAL A 125 8.93 9.15 10.68
N GLY A 126 10.26 9.16 10.68
CA GLY A 126 11.08 8.71 9.55
C GLY A 126 10.89 7.24 9.14
N PHE A 127 10.39 6.40 10.03
CA PHE A 127 10.11 4.99 9.75
C PHE A 127 8.76 4.76 9.03
N LEU A 128 7.92 5.78 8.89
CA LEU A 128 6.62 5.66 8.23
C LEU A 128 6.75 5.74 6.70
N PRO A 129 6.17 4.80 5.94
CA PRO A 129 6.15 4.87 4.47
C PRO A 129 5.54 6.17 3.95
N THR A 130 4.47 6.67 4.58
CA THR A 130 3.80 7.93 4.21
C THR A 130 4.70 9.16 4.36
N TYR A 131 5.58 9.18 5.37
CA TYR A 131 6.56 10.24 5.54
C TYR A 131 7.62 10.19 4.44
N GLN A 132 8.10 9.01 4.11
CA GLN A 132 9.10 8.81 3.06
C GLN A 132 8.61 9.28 1.68
N ILE A 133 7.33 9.11 1.36
CA ILE A 133 6.74 9.65 0.11
C ILE A 133 6.96 11.18 0.04
N ARG A 134 6.69 11.90 1.13
CA ARG A 134 6.88 13.37 1.18
C ARG A 134 8.34 13.77 0.96
N ILE A 135 9.27 13.05 1.60
CA ILE A 135 10.71 13.31 1.42
C ILE A 135 11.12 13.08 -0.03
N VAL A 136 10.73 11.96 -0.62
CA VAL A 136 11.08 11.63 -2.01
C VAL A 136 10.60 12.69 -3.00
N VAL A 137 9.39 13.22 -2.81
CA VAL A 137 8.85 14.27 -3.68
C VAL A 137 9.64 15.59 -3.51
N SER A 138 10.11 15.92 -2.30
CA SER A 138 10.85 17.15 -2.03
C SER A 138 12.33 17.09 -2.44
N MET A 139 12.93 15.92 -2.55
CA MET A 139 14.34 15.74 -2.88
C MET A 139 14.61 15.81 -4.38
N LYS A 140 15.72 16.44 -4.77
CA LYS A 140 16.15 16.56 -6.19
C LYS A 140 16.73 15.26 -6.75
N THR A 141 17.39 14.44 -5.91
CA THR A 141 18.02 13.19 -6.33
C THR A 141 16.98 12.10 -6.60
N PHE A 142 17.20 11.30 -7.66
CA PHE A 142 16.32 10.17 -7.97
C PHE A 142 16.46 9.05 -6.95
N PHE A 143 17.67 8.67 -6.61
CA PHE A 143 17.96 7.55 -5.73
C PHE A 143 17.82 7.95 -4.25
N GLN A 144 16.86 7.32 -3.58
CA GLN A 144 16.56 7.53 -2.15
C GLN A 144 16.64 6.19 -1.41
N PRO A 145 17.83 5.78 -0.93
CA PRO A 145 18.03 4.46 -0.35
C PRO A 145 17.20 4.23 0.92
N ILE A 146 17.03 5.25 1.74
CA ILE A 146 16.23 5.16 2.97
C ILE A 146 14.77 4.87 2.66
N ALA A 147 14.18 5.52 1.67
CA ALA A 147 12.79 5.28 1.28
C ALA A 147 12.58 3.86 0.74
N ILE A 148 13.53 3.35 -0.05
CA ILE A 148 13.50 1.97 -0.56
C ILE A 148 13.61 0.99 0.62
N LEU A 149 14.55 1.21 1.53
CA LEU A 149 14.77 0.34 2.68
C LEU A 149 13.52 0.28 3.59
N VAL A 150 12.93 1.43 3.90
CA VAL A 150 11.70 1.51 4.69
C VAL A 150 10.55 0.77 3.97
N GLY A 151 10.35 1.02 2.67
CA GLY A 151 9.32 0.33 1.88
C GLY A 151 9.51 -1.19 1.85
N CYS A 152 10.73 -1.66 1.64
CA CYS A 152 11.04 -3.10 1.61
C CYS A 152 10.88 -3.76 2.99
N ILE A 153 11.33 -3.13 4.07
CA ILE A 153 11.17 -3.66 5.43
C ILE A 153 9.69 -3.78 5.79
N TRP A 154 8.90 -2.71 5.60
CA TRP A 154 7.47 -2.75 5.88
C TRP A 154 6.75 -3.81 5.06
N SER A 155 6.99 -3.85 3.74
CA SER A 155 6.38 -4.83 2.85
C SER A 155 6.78 -6.26 3.22
N GLY A 156 8.05 -6.51 3.49
CA GLY A 156 8.55 -7.83 3.87
C GLY A 156 7.93 -8.35 5.16
N ILE A 157 7.91 -7.53 6.22
CA ILE A 157 7.32 -7.91 7.52
C ILE A 157 5.82 -8.19 7.37
N LEU A 158 5.08 -7.31 6.69
CA LEU A 158 3.64 -7.45 6.53
C LEU A 158 3.25 -8.65 5.68
N VAL A 159 3.99 -8.94 4.60
CA VAL A 159 3.78 -10.13 3.77
C VAL A 159 4.06 -11.41 4.56
N LEU A 160 5.16 -11.45 5.31
CA LEU A 160 5.50 -12.61 6.14
C LEU A 160 4.44 -12.88 7.21
N LEU A 161 4.00 -11.86 7.94
CA LEU A 161 2.95 -12.00 8.94
C LEU A 161 1.61 -12.44 8.32
N SER A 162 1.26 -11.86 7.18
CA SER A 162 0.05 -12.25 6.44
C SER A 162 0.12 -13.70 5.95
N TRP A 163 1.27 -14.13 5.46
CA TRP A 163 1.52 -15.51 5.01
C TRP A 163 1.39 -16.52 6.16
N ILE A 164 2.06 -16.27 7.29
CA ILE A 164 2.00 -17.13 8.46
C ILE A 164 0.56 -17.31 8.92
N LYS A 165 -0.21 -16.22 8.95
CA LYS A 165 -1.62 -16.28 9.36
C LYS A 165 -2.48 -16.99 8.32
N PHE A 166 -2.29 -16.71 7.04
CA PHE A 166 -3.02 -17.35 5.95
C PHE A 166 -2.82 -18.87 5.93
N CYS A 167 -1.59 -19.36 6.17
CA CYS A 167 -1.31 -20.79 6.27
C CYS A 167 -2.02 -21.49 7.43
N LYS A 168 -2.26 -20.75 8.53
CA LYS A 168 -2.95 -21.26 9.72
C LYS A 168 -4.47 -21.10 9.66
N CYS A 169 -5.01 -20.50 8.59
CA CYS A 169 -6.46 -20.41 8.41
C CYS A 169 -7.03 -21.79 8.07
N ASP A 170 -8.03 -22.22 8.83
CA ASP A 170 -8.81 -23.42 8.52
C ASP A 170 -9.82 -23.08 7.42
N PHE A 171 -9.50 -23.50 6.22
CA PHE A 171 -10.40 -23.44 5.07
C PHE A 171 -11.27 -24.70 5.05
N LYS A 172 -12.21 -24.82 6.00
CA LYS A 172 -13.22 -25.89 6.05
C LYS A 172 -14.54 -25.43 5.45
#